data_0e941a0bb65bbb8acc2f0d972fb17d89
#
_entry.id   0e941a0bb65bbb8acc2f0d972fb17d89
#
_cell.length_a   1.000
_cell.length_b   1.000
_cell.length_c   1.000
_cell.angle_alpha   90.00
_cell.angle_beta   90.00
_cell.angle_gamma   90.00
#
_symmetry.space_group_name_H-M   'P 1'
#
loop_
_entity.id
_entity.type
_entity.pdbx_description
1 polymer ?
#
loop_
_entity_poly.entity_id
_entity_poly.type
_entity_poly.pdbx_seq_one_letter_code
_entity_poly.pdbx_strand_id
1 'polypeptide(L)'
;MDHSGTHLPTTEAAVIALRALAAEYALEIEVTHDIGADQTSRRSAAGVGVTTDPDGSLPHEAYVELGGRPRVDVRLFPDDDALITVDGVECPDIARDDVPAFLRALYDGHAWVKVRRFPPGNYLMVPLPGDRVHKEFILVGLSPWLSSQGR
;
A
#
# COMPACT_ATOMS: atom_id res chain seq x y z
N MET A 1 -24.66 3.44 -6.40
CA MET A 1 -23.26 3.85 -6.38
C MET A 1 -22.40 2.68 -6.00
N ASP A 2 -21.52 2.36 -6.86
CA ASP A 2 -20.74 1.14 -6.74
C ASP A 2 -19.64 1.32 -5.71
N HIS A 3 -19.79 0.69 -4.57
CA HIS A 3 -18.77 0.65 -3.52
C HIS A 3 -17.90 -0.60 -3.65
N SER A 4 -17.99 -1.26 -4.79
CA SER A 4 -17.12 -2.37 -5.03
C SER A 4 -15.70 -1.86 -5.06
N GLY A 5 -14.98 -2.13 -4.01
CA GLY A 5 -13.55 -1.89 -3.98
C GLY A 5 -12.96 -2.55 -5.22
N THR A 6 -11.98 -1.92 -5.80
CA THR A 6 -11.28 -2.47 -6.95
C THR A 6 -10.72 -3.83 -6.57
N HIS A 7 -11.16 -4.89 -7.25
CA HIS A 7 -10.61 -6.20 -7.03
C HIS A 7 -9.26 -6.33 -7.72
N LEU A 8 -8.23 -6.63 -6.93
CA LEU A 8 -6.86 -6.77 -7.42
C LEU A 8 -6.37 -8.21 -7.15
N PRO A 9 -6.62 -9.11 -8.10
CA PRO A 9 -6.36 -10.54 -7.84
C PRO A 9 -4.88 -10.90 -7.78
N THR A 10 -4.01 -10.02 -8.28
CA THR A 10 -2.58 -10.34 -8.38
C THR A 10 -1.73 -9.14 -7.99
N THR A 11 -0.45 -9.40 -7.70
CA THR A 11 0.53 -8.34 -7.46
C THR A 11 0.66 -7.44 -8.70
N GLU A 12 0.66 -8.03 -9.89
CA GLU A 12 0.76 -7.26 -11.13
C GLU A 12 -0.45 -6.35 -11.32
N ALA A 13 -1.65 -6.84 -11.03
CA ALA A 13 -2.86 -6.01 -11.08
C ALA A 13 -2.76 -4.82 -10.11
N ALA A 14 -2.22 -5.05 -8.92
CA ALA A 14 -2.00 -4.00 -7.94
C ALA A 14 -0.97 -2.97 -8.43
N VAL A 15 0.12 -3.41 -9.03
CA VAL A 15 1.12 -2.50 -9.60
C VAL A 15 0.50 -1.62 -10.70
N ILE A 16 -0.29 -2.21 -11.57
CA ILE A 16 -0.99 -1.46 -12.61
C ILE A 16 -1.91 -0.40 -12.00
N ALA A 17 -2.66 -0.77 -10.96
CA ALA A 17 -3.55 0.17 -10.28
C ALA A 17 -2.75 1.31 -9.62
N LEU A 18 -1.60 1.02 -9.03
CA LEU A 18 -0.75 2.03 -8.41
C LEU A 18 -0.12 2.97 -9.44
N ARG A 19 0.26 2.47 -10.60
CA ARG A 19 0.76 3.33 -11.68
C ARG A 19 -0.34 4.28 -12.18
N ALA A 20 -1.56 3.80 -12.31
CA ALA A 20 -2.69 4.64 -12.69
C ALA A 20 -2.98 5.70 -11.64
N LEU A 21 -2.92 5.33 -10.38
CA LEU A 21 -3.12 6.26 -9.25
C LEU A 21 -2.01 7.31 -9.21
N ALA A 22 -0.76 6.91 -9.42
CA ALA A 22 0.36 7.86 -9.47
C ALA A 22 0.16 8.87 -10.60
N ALA A 23 -0.30 8.43 -11.76
CA ALA A 23 -0.60 9.34 -12.87
C ALA A 23 -1.72 10.31 -12.51
N GLU A 24 -2.76 9.81 -11.84
CA GLU A 24 -3.91 10.63 -11.41
C GLU A 24 -3.49 11.76 -10.46
N TYR A 25 -2.57 11.49 -9.54
CA TYR A 25 -2.10 12.48 -8.58
C TYR A 25 -0.78 13.15 -8.99
N ALA A 26 -0.31 12.90 -10.20
CA ALA A 26 0.95 13.43 -10.73
C ALA A 26 2.14 13.12 -9.81
N LEU A 27 2.22 11.90 -9.32
CA LEU A 27 3.28 11.44 -8.45
C LEU A 27 4.35 10.70 -9.24
N GLU A 28 5.59 10.84 -8.80
CA GLU A 28 6.65 9.97 -9.27
C GLU A 28 6.43 8.57 -8.69
N ILE A 29 6.67 7.55 -9.48
CA ILE A 29 6.52 6.17 -9.04
C ILE A 29 7.72 5.37 -9.48
N GLU A 30 8.27 4.60 -8.54
CA GLU A 30 9.32 3.63 -8.82
C GLU A 30 8.86 2.27 -8.33
N VAL A 31 8.92 1.28 -9.20
CA VAL A 31 8.49 -0.08 -8.89
C VAL A 31 9.68 -1.01 -9.00
N THR A 32 9.92 -1.74 -7.92
CA THR A 32 10.93 -2.78 -7.88
C THR A 32 10.24 -4.11 -7.64
N HIS A 33 10.40 -5.05 -8.56
CA HIS A 33 9.88 -6.39 -8.39
C HIS A 33 10.94 -7.26 -7.73
N ASP A 34 10.57 -7.95 -6.69
CA ASP A 34 11.46 -8.90 -6.03
C ASP A 34 11.47 -10.24 -6.77
N ILE A 35 11.71 -10.16 -8.07
CA ILE A 35 11.85 -11.30 -8.93
C ILE A 35 13.33 -11.66 -9.10
N GLY A 36 14.20 -10.66 -8.94
CA GLY A 36 15.61 -10.79 -9.28
C GLY A 36 16.33 -11.91 -8.56
N ALA A 37 16.13 -12.02 -7.26
CA ALA A 37 16.74 -13.06 -6.46
C ALA A 37 16.16 -14.45 -6.76
N ASP A 38 14.89 -14.49 -7.11
CA ASP A 38 14.15 -15.73 -7.29
C ASP A 38 14.06 -16.20 -8.74
N GLN A 39 14.37 -15.34 -9.70
CA GLN A 39 14.23 -15.70 -11.10
C GLN A 39 15.00 -16.97 -11.48
N THR A 40 16.20 -17.13 -10.98
CA THR A 40 17.00 -18.32 -11.25
C THR A 40 16.33 -19.56 -10.67
N SER A 41 15.87 -19.47 -9.43
CA SER A 41 15.16 -20.56 -8.78
C SER A 41 13.85 -20.87 -9.49
N ARG A 42 13.12 -19.86 -9.90
CA ARG A 42 11.87 -20.02 -10.63
C ARG A 42 12.06 -20.63 -12.00
N ARG A 43 13.13 -20.25 -12.70
CA ARG A 43 13.46 -20.87 -13.99
C ARG A 43 13.80 -22.34 -13.82
N SER A 44 14.51 -22.66 -12.78
CA SER A 44 14.83 -24.05 -12.46
C SER A 44 13.57 -24.87 -12.15
N ALA A 45 12.60 -24.23 -11.52
CA ALA A 45 11.33 -24.84 -11.15
C ALA A 45 10.26 -24.75 -12.24
N ALA A 46 10.51 -24.01 -13.31
CA ALA A 46 9.49 -23.68 -14.32
C ALA A 46 8.89 -24.92 -15.02
N GLY A 47 9.58 -26.05 -14.98
CA GLY A 47 9.04 -27.30 -15.49
C GLY A 47 8.29 -28.12 -14.45
N VAL A 48 8.14 -27.62 -13.22
CA VAL A 48 7.64 -28.43 -12.09
C VAL A 48 6.50 -27.71 -11.38
N GLY A 49 5.40 -27.51 -12.09
CA GLY A 49 4.17 -27.07 -11.46
C GLY A 49 4.21 -25.72 -10.77
N VAL A 50 4.84 -24.73 -11.35
CA VAL A 50 4.82 -23.37 -10.84
C VAL A 50 3.42 -22.80 -10.96
N THR A 51 2.86 -22.34 -9.84
CA THR A 51 1.56 -21.69 -9.83
C THR A 51 1.70 -20.29 -10.42
N THR A 52 0.87 -19.95 -11.39
CA THR A 52 0.81 -18.59 -11.95
C THR A 52 -0.45 -17.90 -11.44
N ASP A 53 -0.38 -16.57 -11.37
CA ASP A 53 -1.56 -15.76 -11.10
C ASP A 53 -2.58 -15.88 -12.24
N PRO A 54 -3.87 -15.54 -12.01
CA PRO A 54 -4.91 -15.62 -13.04
C PRO A 54 -4.62 -14.83 -14.32
N ASP A 55 -3.78 -13.80 -14.24
CA ASP A 55 -3.35 -13.02 -15.40
C ASP A 55 -2.11 -13.62 -16.09
N GLY A 56 -1.65 -14.78 -15.66
CA GLY A 56 -0.50 -15.44 -16.21
C GLY A 56 0.84 -15.05 -15.62
N SER A 57 0.88 -14.11 -14.68
CA SER A 57 2.12 -13.73 -14.00
C SER A 57 2.45 -14.72 -12.87
N LEU A 58 3.71 -14.75 -12.46
CA LEU A 58 4.13 -15.55 -11.31
C LEU A 58 3.85 -14.76 -10.02
N PRO A 59 3.40 -15.44 -8.94
CA PRO A 59 3.32 -14.79 -7.63
C PRO A 59 4.68 -14.21 -7.24
N HIS A 60 4.69 -12.95 -6.85
CA HIS A 60 5.92 -12.26 -6.48
C HIS A 60 5.63 -11.08 -5.57
N GLU A 61 6.66 -10.61 -4.89
CA GLU A 61 6.61 -9.37 -4.16
C GLU A 61 6.93 -8.20 -5.09
N ALA A 62 6.33 -7.06 -4.81
CA ALA A 62 6.71 -5.82 -5.47
C ALA A 62 6.86 -4.73 -4.41
N TYR A 63 7.80 -3.86 -4.63
CA TYR A 63 8.05 -2.70 -3.78
C TYR A 63 7.79 -1.45 -4.61
N VAL A 64 6.89 -0.61 -4.16
CA VAL A 64 6.46 0.59 -4.89
C VAL A 64 6.78 1.81 -4.03
N GLU A 65 7.56 2.74 -4.58
CA GLU A 65 7.85 4.01 -3.94
C GLU A 65 7.10 5.11 -4.67
N LEU A 66 6.31 5.87 -3.91
CA LEU A 66 5.56 7.01 -4.45
C LEU A 66 6.17 8.31 -3.90
N GLY A 67 6.64 9.15 -4.80
CA GLY A 67 7.10 10.49 -4.44
C GLY A 67 5.92 11.38 -4.11
N GLY A 68 6.17 12.48 -3.43
CA GLY A 68 5.13 13.43 -3.07
C GLY A 68 4.99 13.58 -1.57
N ARG A 69 3.86 14.13 -1.14
CA ARG A 69 3.55 14.34 0.28
C ARG A 69 2.19 13.75 0.62
N PRO A 70 2.11 12.80 1.53
CA PRO A 70 3.25 12.20 2.27
C PRO A 70 4.09 11.30 1.38
N ARG A 71 5.28 10.96 1.83
CA ARG A 71 6.07 9.91 1.19
C ARG A 71 5.44 8.57 1.51
N VAL A 72 5.17 7.78 0.49
CA VAL A 72 4.50 6.49 0.65
C VAL A 72 5.31 5.41 -0.03
N ASP A 73 5.52 4.33 0.70
CA ASP A 73 6.09 3.11 0.16
C ASP A 73 5.05 1.99 0.34
N VAL A 74 4.89 1.17 -0.68
CA VAL A 74 3.96 0.04 -0.63
C VAL A 74 4.72 -1.23 -0.93
N ARG A 75 4.65 -2.18 -0.02
CA ARG A 75 5.19 -3.52 -0.25
C ARG A 75 4.02 -4.46 -0.47
N LEU A 76 3.96 -5.03 -1.66
CA LEU A 76 2.92 -5.95 -2.06
C LEU A 76 3.44 -7.37 -1.89
N PHE A 77 2.78 -8.14 -1.05
CA PHE A 77 3.14 -9.53 -0.81
C PHE A 77 2.39 -10.45 -1.78
N PRO A 78 2.90 -11.68 -2.00
CA PRO A 78 2.21 -12.62 -2.90
C PRO A 78 0.83 -13.06 -2.42
N ASP A 79 0.59 -12.98 -1.10
CA ASP A 79 -0.64 -13.45 -0.44
C ASP A 79 -1.58 -12.30 -0.12
N ASP A 80 -2.25 -11.71 -1.01
CA ASP A 80 -3.33 -10.72 -0.85
C ASP A 80 -3.10 -9.58 0.17
N ASP A 81 -1.94 -9.51 0.81
CA ASP A 81 -1.63 -8.51 1.83
C ASP A 81 -0.63 -7.47 1.33
N ALA A 82 -0.62 -6.31 1.97
CA ALA A 82 0.33 -5.26 1.71
C ALA A 82 0.77 -4.58 3.00
N LEU A 83 1.97 -4.03 2.97
CA LEU A 83 2.49 -3.13 4.01
C LEU A 83 2.63 -1.75 3.38
N ILE A 84 1.94 -0.77 3.94
CA ILE A 84 2.03 0.62 3.46
C ILE A 84 2.76 1.44 4.52
N THR A 85 3.83 2.11 4.10
CA THR A 85 4.59 3.00 4.99
C THR A 85 4.32 4.44 4.58
N VAL A 86 3.81 5.24 5.51
CA VAL A 86 3.43 6.64 5.28
C VAL A 86 4.29 7.52 6.17
N ASP A 87 5.23 8.25 5.58
CA ASP A 87 6.16 9.11 6.33
C ASP A 87 6.79 8.39 7.53
N GLY A 88 7.18 7.13 7.34
CA GLY A 88 7.81 6.32 8.37
C GLY A 88 6.83 5.53 9.25
N VAL A 89 5.53 5.75 9.12
CA VAL A 89 4.51 4.98 9.86
C VAL A 89 4.18 3.72 9.08
N GLU A 90 4.51 2.57 9.64
CA GLU A 90 4.22 1.29 9.01
C GLU A 90 2.79 0.86 9.30
N CYS A 91 2.04 0.60 8.25
CA CYS A 91 0.66 0.12 8.33
C CYS A 91 0.61 -1.29 7.72
N PRO A 92 0.76 -2.32 8.56
CA PRO A 92 0.76 -3.70 8.07
C PRO A 92 -0.67 -4.22 7.87
N ASP A 93 -0.75 -5.39 7.26
CA ASP A 93 -2.00 -6.14 7.11
C ASP A 93 -3.09 -5.38 6.35
N ILE A 94 -2.67 -4.61 5.36
CA ILE A 94 -3.62 -3.96 4.45
C ILE A 94 -3.98 -4.97 3.36
N ALA A 95 -5.28 -5.23 3.16
CA ALA A 95 -5.70 -6.07 2.06
C ALA A 95 -5.30 -5.45 0.74
N ARG A 96 -4.79 -6.25 -0.19
CA ARG A 96 -4.36 -5.76 -1.50
C ARG A 96 -5.45 -4.93 -2.19
N ASP A 97 -6.70 -5.38 -2.10
CA ASP A 97 -7.83 -4.69 -2.71
C ASP A 97 -8.09 -3.30 -2.09
N ASP A 98 -7.66 -3.09 -0.85
CA ASP A 98 -7.84 -1.81 -0.15
C ASP A 98 -6.72 -0.81 -0.42
N VAL A 99 -5.62 -1.22 -1.04
CA VAL A 99 -4.45 -0.35 -1.24
C VAL A 99 -4.80 0.93 -2.01
N PRO A 100 -5.50 0.87 -3.15
CA PRO A 100 -5.85 2.11 -3.84
C PRO A 100 -6.70 3.05 -3.01
N ALA A 101 -7.70 2.54 -2.30
CA ALA A 101 -8.57 3.35 -1.45
C ALA A 101 -7.80 3.98 -0.29
N PHE A 102 -6.87 3.24 0.31
CA PHE A 102 -5.99 3.73 1.36
C PHE A 102 -5.17 4.93 0.86
N LEU A 103 -4.55 4.78 -0.31
CA LEU A 103 -3.73 5.84 -0.89
C LEU A 103 -4.57 7.05 -1.30
N ARG A 104 -5.75 6.83 -1.87
CA ARG A 104 -6.65 7.94 -2.21
C ARG A 104 -7.04 8.73 -0.97
N ALA A 105 -7.32 8.07 0.13
CA ALA A 105 -7.63 8.76 1.39
C ALA A 105 -6.47 9.64 1.85
N LEU A 106 -5.22 9.17 1.69
CA LEU A 106 -4.04 9.97 2.03
C LEU A 106 -3.91 11.19 1.13
N TYR A 107 -3.97 11.00 -0.18
CA TYR A 107 -3.70 12.09 -1.14
C TYR A 107 -4.87 13.05 -1.27
N ASP A 108 -6.09 12.59 -0.99
CA ASP A 108 -7.28 13.46 -1.00
C ASP A 108 -7.44 14.23 0.33
N GLY A 109 -6.56 13.99 1.29
CA GLY A 109 -6.61 14.71 2.56
C GLY A 109 -7.67 14.22 3.53
N HIS A 110 -8.12 12.98 3.38
CA HIS A 110 -9.13 12.39 4.27
C HIS A 110 -8.54 11.69 5.50
N ALA A 111 -7.24 11.40 5.49
CA ALA A 111 -6.57 10.84 6.65
C ALA A 111 -6.35 11.93 7.72
N TRP A 112 -6.29 11.53 8.97
CA TRP A 112 -6.02 12.46 10.05
C TRP A 112 -5.18 11.79 11.12
N VAL A 113 -4.57 12.62 11.99
CA VAL A 113 -3.83 12.16 13.16
C VAL A 113 -4.68 12.40 14.39
N LYS A 114 -5.00 11.32 15.10
CA LYS A 114 -5.74 11.37 16.35
C LYS A 114 -4.76 11.43 17.50
N VAL A 115 -4.86 12.47 18.31
CA VAL A 115 -4.04 12.61 19.51
C VAL A 115 -4.78 11.99 20.68
N ARG A 116 -4.11 11.08 21.38
CA ARG A 116 -4.64 10.45 22.59
C ARG A 116 -3.89 11.02 23.78
N ARG A 117 -4.63 11.53 24.75
CA ARG A 117 -4.01 12.14 25.94
C ARG A 117 -3.58 11.12 26.96
N PHE A 118 -4.32 10.03 27.12
CA PHE A 118 -4.05 9.06 28.17
C PHE A 118 -4.47 7.64 27.75
N PRO A 119 -3.52 6.70 27.64
CA PRO A 119 -2.08 6.97 27.63
C PRO A 119 -1.69 7.85 26.43
N PRO A 120 -0.63 8.69 26.57
CA PRO A 120 -0.30 9.62 25.48
C PRO A 120 0.16 8.87 24.24
N GLY A 121 -0.26 9.35 23.08
CA GLY A 121 0.14 8.77 21.79
C GLY A 121 -0.59 9.41 20.65
N ASN A 122 -0.09 9.15 19.46
CA ASN A 122 -0.67 9.62 18.23
C ASN A 122 -1.02 8.43 17.35
N TYR A 123 -2.13 8.51 16.65
CA TYR A 123 -2.59 7.47 15.72
C TYR A 123 -2.84 8.08 14.36
N LEU A 124 -2.34 7.41 13.32
CA LEU A 124 -2.73 7.73 11.96
C LEU A 124 -4.05 7.02 11.66
N MET A 125 -5.04 7.78 11.25
CA MET A 125 -6.37 7.27 10.93
C MET A 125 -6.60 7.43 9.44
N VAL A 126 -6.87 6.32 8.75
CA VAL A 126 -7.10 6.33 7.31
C VAL A 126 -8.47 5.71 7.03
N PRO A 127 -9.43 6.49 6.52
CA PRO A 127 -10.74 5.94 6.21
C PRO A 127 -10.68 5.02 5.00
N LEU A 128 -11.40 3.92 5.08
CA LEU A 128 -11.50 2.91 4.02
C LEU A 128 -12.98 2.75 3.63
N PRO A 129 -13.27 2.18 2.45
CA PRO A 129 -14.65 1.92 2.06
C PRO A 129 -15.40 1.05 3.06
N GLY A 130 -16.72 1.24 3.16
CA GLY A 130 -17.56 0.46 4.06
C GLY A 130 -17.49 0.88 5.51
N ASP A 131 -17.32 2.17 5.77
CA ASP A 131 -17.24 2.76 7.13
C ASP A 131 -16.13 2.14 7.98
N ARG A 132 -15.09 1.61 7.34
CA ARG A 132 -13.91 1.10 8.01
C ARG A 132 -12.88 2.22 8.15
N VAL A 133 -12.07 2.13 9.20
CA VAL A 133 -10.95 3.06 9.41
C VAL A 133 -9.74 2.23 9.82
N HIS A 134 -8.66 2.39 9.09
CA HIS A 134 -7.39 1.82 9.51
C HIS A 134 -6.75 2.74 10.53
N LYS A 135 -6.37 2.20 11.66
CA LYS A 135 -5.78 2.93 12.77
C LYS A 135 -4.40 2.37 13.04
N GLU A 136 -3.41 3.24 13.03
CA GLU A 136 -2.03 2.82 13.27
C GLU A 136 -1.35 3.72 14.27
N PHE A 137 -0.74 3.14 15.31
CA PHE A 137 0.01 3.89 16.31
C PHE A 137 1.30 4.43 15.69
N ILE A 138 1.56 5.72 15.90
CA ILE A 138 2.75 6.38 15.35
C ILE A 138 3.90 6.19 16.32
N LEU A 139 4.86 5.36 15.92
CA LEU A 139 6.05 5.06 16.73
C LEU A 139 7.23 5.99 16.42
N VAL A 140 7.14 6.74 15.32
CA VAL A 140 8.20 7.66 14.89
C VAL A 140 7.81 9.09 15.22
N GLY A 141 8.76 10.02 15.14
CA GLY A 141 8.44 11.43 15.29
C GLY A 141 7.49 11.91 14.18
N LEU A 142 6.67 12.90 14.50
CA LEU A 142 5.74 13.43 13.52
C LEU A 142 6.50 14.21 12.45
N SER A 143 6.35 13.79 11.19
CA SER A 143 6.83 14.57 10.05
C SER A 143 6.01 15.84 9.90
N PRO A 144 6.46 16.84 9.10
CA PRO A 144 5.65 18.01 8.81
C PRO A 144 4.26 17.65 8.26
N TRP A 145 4.18 16.63 7.39
CA TRP A 145 2.91 16.19 6.85
C TRP A 145 2.01 15.61 7.96
N LEU A 146 2.55 14.71 8.79
CA LEU A 146 1.80 14.11 9.89
C LEU A 146 1.32 15.17 10.87
N SER A 147 2.17 16.16 11.18
CA SER A 147 1.79 17.27 12.07
C SER A 147 0.65 18.09 11.50
N SER A 148 0.58 18.24 10.18
CA SER A 148 -0.48 19.00 9.52
C SER A 148 -1.82 18.27 9.50
N GLN A 149 -1.84 16.98 9.77
CA GLN A 149 -3.06 16.17 9.78
C GLN A 149 -3.74 16.11 11.15
N GLY A 150 -3.21 16.81 12.13
CA GLY A 150 -3.79 16.85 13.49
C GLY A 150 -5.21 17.43 13.52
N ARG A 151 -6.08 16.77 14.26
CA ARG A 151 -7.46 17.25 14.51
C ARG A 151 -7.80 17.15 15.98
#